data_de97cda4de936328d3da36dae5ef83f3
#
_entry.id   de97cda4de936328d3da36dae5ef83f3
#
_cell.length_a   1.000
_cell.length_b   1.000
_cell.length_c   1.000
_cell.angle_alpha   90.00
_cell.angle_beta   90.00
_cell.angle_gamma   90.00
#
_symmetry.space_group_name_H-M   'P 1'
#
loop_
_entity.id
_entity.type
_entity.pdbx_description
1 polymer ?
#
loop_
_entity_poly.entity_id
_entity_poly.type
_entity_poly.pdbx_seq_one_letter_code
_entity_poly.pdbx_strand_id
1 'polypeptide(L)'
;LLKSNRLLWQQAEERKRLNAAFSHDLRNPITVLKGSVKLLRQGIQDEQTIDRLESYTLRIEQYVEAMSSVQKLEQLSVKPKEIRLSVLQSELQETARLLALSKKVSVLVPSGGTVCIDHGLFLTVAENLIGNAARFAEKAISIHITLQNDSMTLNIEDDGAGYPLSLMQNGPNPFETTSSNSSHFGMGLYSSRILCEKHGGRLILGNQAGGGASATAIFH
;
A
#
# COMPACT_ATOMS: atom_id res chain seq x y z
N LEU A 1 -10.48 7.27 30.11
CA LEU A 1 -11.85 6.99 29.59
C LEU A 1 -12.18 7.81 28.33
N LEU A 2 -12.04 9.15 28.34
CA LEU A 2 -12.41 10.00 27.17
C LEU A 2 -11.51 9.77 25.92
N LYS A 3 -10.20 9.59 26.09
CA LYS A 3 -9.27 9.31 24.98
C LYS A 3 -9.52 7.90 24.39
N SER A 4 -9.81 6.92 25.22
CA SER A 4 -10.10 5.55 24.77
C SER A 4 -11.42 5.48 23.98
N ASN A 5 -12.47 6.17 24.44
CA ASN A 5 -13.74 6.24 23.71
C ASN A 5 -13.58 6.93 22.35
N ARG A 6 -12.80 8.02 22.27
CA ARG A 6 -12.56 8.73 21.02
C ARG A 6 -11.83 7.84 19.98
N LEU A 7 -10.85 7.05 20.43
CA LEU A 7 -10.14 6.11 19.57
C LEU A 7 -11.07 5.02 19.04
N LEU A 8 -11.92 4.44 19.91
CA LEU A 8 -12.90 3.43 19.50
C LEU A 8 -13.91 3.98 18.48
N TRP A 9 -14.38 5.21 18.68
CA TRP A 9 -15.26 5.89 17.72
C TRP A 9 -14.58 6.12 16.37
N GLN A 10 -13.31 6.54 16.36
CA GLN A 10 -12.54 6.73 15.13
C GLN A 10 -12.37 5.40 14.37
N GLN A 11 -12.01 4.34 15.06
CA GLN A 11 -11.87 2.99 14.46
C GLN A 11 -13.20 2.47 13.90
N ALA A 12 -14.31 2.67 14.63
CA ALA A 12 -15.63 2.26 14.16
C ALA A 12 -16.07 3.04 12.92
N GLU A 13 -15.80 4.34 12.87
CA GLU A 13 -16.14 5.19 11.72
C GLU A 13 -15.26 4.84 10.49
N GLU A 14 -13.98 4.59 10.69
CA GLU A 14 -13.08 4.15 9.62
C GLU A 14 -13.51 2.80 9.05
N ARG A 15 -13.86 1.84 9.90
CA ARG A 15 -14.39 0.53 9.51
C ARG A 15 -15.71 0.66 8.74
N LYS A 16 -16.58 1.59 9.14
CA LYS A 16 -17.82 1.86 8.43
C LYS A 16 -17.59 2.46 7.05
N ARG A 17 -16.63 3.39 6.93
CA ARG A 17 -16.20 3.94 5.63
C ARG A 17 -15.61 2.88 4.71
N LEU A 18 -14.75 2.01 5.24
CA LEU A 18 -14.18 0.86 4.54
C LEU A 18 -15.28 -0.06 3.96
N ASN A 19 -16.23 -0.46 4.80
CA ASN A 19 -17.33 -1.32 4.38
C ASN A 19 -18.23 -0.66 3.33
N ALA A 20 -18.46 0.65 3.43
CA ALA A 20 -19.24 1.39 2.45
C ALA A 20 -18.53 1.49 1.10
N ALA A 21 -17.23 1.83 1.09
CA ALA A 21 -16.40 1.86 -0.12
C ALA A 21 -16.35 0.49 -0.79
N PHE A 22 -16.09 -0.56 -0.02
CA PHE A 22 -16.06 -1.95 -0.49
C PHE A 22 -17.41 -2.36 -1.13
N SER A 23 -18.53 -2.07 -0.46
CA SER A 23 -19.86 -2.39 -0.98
C SER A 23 -20.19 -1.64 -2.27
N HIS A 24 -19.73 -0.39 -2.37
CA HIS A 24 -19.89 0.43 -3.58
C HIS A 24 -19.07 -0.17 -4.74
N ASP A 25 -17.81 -0.49 -4.51
CA ASP A 25 -16.90 -0.93 -5.57
C ASP A 25 -17.16 -2.35 -6.05
N LEU A 26 -17.74 -3.21 -5.19
CA LEU A 26 -18.24 -4.52 -5.59
C LEU A 26 -19.50 -4.45 -6.44
N ARG A 27 -20.32 -3.42 -6.29
CA ARG A 27 -21.59 -3.31 -7.04
C ARG A 27 -21.36 -3.22 -8.54
N ASN A 28 -20.30 -2.51 -8.96
CA ASN A 28 -19.97 -2.33 -10.37
C ASN A 28 -19.63 -3.68 -11.07
N PRO A 29 -18.62 -4.46 -10.64
CA PRO A 29 -18.30 -5.75 -11.24
C PRO A 29 -19.49 -6.72 -11.21
N ILE A 30 -20.27 -6.77 -10.12
CA ILE A 30 -21.46 -7.61 -10.03
C ILE A 30 -22.52 -7.21 -11.08
N THR A 31 -22.68 -5.91 -11.32
CA THR A 31 -23.64 -5.41 -12.33
C THR A 31 -23.20 -5.81 -13.73
N VAL A 32 -21.90 -5.71 -14.05
CA VAL A 32 -21.36 -6.13 -15.34
C VAL A 32 -21.51 -7.65 -15.53
N LEU A 33 -21.18 -8.46 -14.53
CA LEU A 33 -21.37 -9.91 -14.57
C LEU A 33 -22.82 -10.29 -14.85
N LYS A 34 -23.77 -9.66 -14.13
CA LYS A 34 -25.22 -9.89 -14.38
C LYS A 34 -25.63 -9.52 -15.80
N GLY A 35 -25.09 -8.41 -16.34
CA GLY A 35 -25.30 -8.01 -17.73
C GLY A 35 -24.75 -9.02 -18.73
N SER A 36 -23.52 -9.47 -18.54
CA SER A 36 -22.87 -10.48 -19.40
C SER A 36 -23.63 -11.81 -19.40
N VAL A 37 -24.06 -12.29 -18.23
CA VAL A 37 -24.90 -13.50 -18.12
C VAL A 37 -26.23 -13.34 -18.86
N LYS A 38 -26.85 -12.14 -18.82
CA LYS A 38 -28.10 -11.87 -19.57
C LYS A 38 -27.87 -11.93 -21.08
N LEU A 39 -26.74 -11.39 -21.58
CA LEU A 39 -26.38 -11.47 -23.01
C LEU A 39 -26.20 -12.93 -23.45
N LEU A 40 -25.48 -13.74 -22.68
CA LEU A 40 -25.30 -15.17 -22.94
C LEU A 40 -26.63 -15.93 -23.01
N ARG A 41 -27.58 -15.63 -22.10
CA ARG A 41 -28.93 -16.23 -22.12
C ARG A 41 -29.74 -15.83 -23.36
N GLN A 42 -29.46 -14.72 -23.98
CA GLN A 42 -30.05 -14.25 -25.23
C GLN A 42 -29.36 -14.83 -26.48
N GLY A 43 -28.39 -15.74 -26.30
CA GLY A 43 -27.66 -16.36 -27.40
C GLY A 43 -26.53 -15.52 -27.96
N ILE A 44 -26.22 -14.37 -27.34
CA ILE A 44 -25.09 -13.52 -27.71
C ILE A 44 -23.83 -14.08 -27.04
N GLN A 45 -23.09 -14.91 -27.78
CA GLN A 45 -21.86 -15.56 -27.33
C GLN A 45 -20.71 -14.97 -28.15
N ASP A 46 -20.21 -13.82 -27.73
CA ASP A 46 -18.98 -13.24 -28.26
C ASP A 46 -17.82 -13.45 -27.28
N GLU A 47 -16.61 -13.50 -27.81
CA GLU A 47 -15.37 -13.67 -27.04
C GLU A 47 -15.23 -12.55 -25.99
N GLN A 48 -15.63 -11.34 -26.33
CA GLN A 48 -15.61 -10.18 -25.43
C GLN A 48 -16.51 -10.36 -24.20
N THR A 49 -17.63 -11.07 -24.32
CA THR A 49 -18.52 -11.35 -23.20
C THR A 49 -17.90 -12.34 -22.22
N ILE A 50 -17.16 -13.33 -22.72
CA ILE A 50 -16.43 -14.31 -21.91
C ILE A 50 -15.26 -13.63 -21.20
N ASP A 51 -14.43 -12.85 -21.90
CA ASP A 51 -13.31 -12.10 -21.35
C ASP A 51 -13.75 -11.13 -20.24
N ARG A 52 -14.91 -10.48 -20.42
CA ARG A 52 -15.51 -9.64 -19.38
C ARG A 52 -15.89 -10.45 -18.15
N LEU A 53 -16.50 -11.60 -18.30
CA LEU A 53 -16.84 -12.46 -17.16
C LEU A 53 -15.59 -12.86 -16.38
N GLU A 54 -14.55 -13.32 -17.06
CA GLU A 54 -13.29 -13.70 -16.44
C GLU A 54 -12.63 -12.53 -15.71
N SER A 55 -12.48 -11.39 -16.39
CA SER A 55 -11.82 -10.22 -15.81
C SER A 55 -12.55 -9.66 -14.59
N TYR A 56 -13.89 -9.59 -14.63
CA TYR A 56 -14.68 -9.11 -13.50
C TYR A 56 -14.79 -10.12 -12.36
N THR A 57 -14.73 -11.43 -12.64
CA THR A 57 -14.64 -12.46 -11.61
C THR A 57 -13.32 -12.35 -10.86
N LEU A 58 -12.20 -12.29 -11.60
CA LEU A 58 -10.87 -12.07 -11.01
C LEU A 58 -10.84 -10.79 -10.18
N ARG A 59 -11.49 -9.72 -10.63
CA ARG A 59 -11.56 -8.46 -9.88
C ARG A 59 -12.33 -8.62 -8.56
N ILE A 60 -13.39 -9.41 -8.52
CA ILE A 60 -14.11 -9.69 -7.27
C ILE A 60 -13.26 -10.53 -6.32
N GLU A 61 -12.57 -11.56 -6.79
CA GLU A 61 -11.65 -12.37 -5.98
C GLU A 61 -10.60 -11.49 -5.31
N GLN A 62 -9.98 -10.61 -6.06
CA GLN A 62 -9.00 -9.68 -5.57
C GLN A 62 -9.58 -8.70 -4.53
N TYR A 63 -10.81 -8.23 -4.68
CA TYR A 63 -11.50 -7.43 -3.65
C TYR A 63 -11.68 -8.21 -2.34
N VAL A 64 -12.07 -9.48 -2.43
CA VAL A 64 -12.23 -10.35 -1.26
C VAL A 64 -10.90 -10.59 -0.55
N GLU A 65 -9.83 -10.84 -1.30
CA GLU A 65 -8.48 -10.98 -0.74
C GLU A 65 -7.99 -9.69 -0.05
N ALA A 66 -8.20 -8.55 -0.67
CA ALA A 66 -7.85 -7.26 -0.11
C ALA A 66 -8.58 -6.99 1.20
N MET A 67 -9.90 -7.26 1.27
CA MET A 67 -10.68 -7.12 2.49
C MET A 67 -10.22 -8.08 3.59
N SER A 68 -9.93 -9.33 3.25
CA SER A 68 -9.37 -10.32 4.18
C SER A 68 -8.01 -9.85 4.73
N SER A 69 -7.18 -9.25 3.88
CA SER A 69 -5.88 -8.71 4.28
C SER A 69 -6.02 -7.55 5.25
N VAL A 70 -6.96 -6.62 5.02
CA VAL A 70 -7.25 -5.52 5.95
C VAL A 70 -7.69 -6.04 7.31
N GLN A 71 -8.61 -7.01 7.34
CA GLN A 71 -9.07 -7.61 8.60
C GLN A 71 -7.92 -8.27 9.37
N LYS A 72 -7.02 -8.97 8.67
CA LYS A 72 -5.81 -9.55 9.29
C LYS A 72 -4.90 -8.46 9.83
N LEU A 73 -4.68 -7.38 9.07
CA LEU A 73 -3.87 -6.24 9.52
C LEU A 73 -4.45 -5.58 10.78
N GLU A 74 -5.77 -5.41 10.87
CA GLU A 74 -6.43 -4.87 12.06
C GLU A 74 -6.18 -5.71 13.31
N GLN A 75 -6.10 -7.02 13.18
CA GLN A 75 -5.90 -7.97 14.30
C GLN A 75 -4.42 -8.20 14.66
N LEU A 76 -3.49 -7.77 13.80
CA LEU A 76 -2.06 -7.95 14.07
C LEU A 76 -1.62 -7.21 15.32
N SER A 77 -0.89 -7.90 16.18
CA SER A 77 -0.12 -7.33 17.28
C SER A 77 1.32 -7.13 16.85
N VAL A 78 1.84 -5.93 17.03
CA VAL A 78 3.25 -5.60 16.77
C VAL A 78 4.14 -6.33 17.79
N LYS A 79 5.19 -6.98 17.31
CA LYS A 79 6.17 -7.72 18.12
C LYS A 79 7.58 -7.16 17.85
N PRO A 80 7.91 -6.00 18.44
CA PRO A 80 9.21 -5.37 18.17
C PRO A 80 10.35 -6.25 18.69
N LYS A 81 11.42 -6.28 17.92
CA LYS A 81 12.68 -6.94 18.27
C LYS A 81 13.85 -6.04 17.88
N GLU A 82 14.95 -6.21 18.58
CA GLU A 82 16.17 -5.50 18.23
C GLU A 82 16.79 -6.08 16.95
N ILE A 83 16.98 -5.23 15.94
CA ILE A 83 17.51 -5.61 14.62
C ILE A 83 18.65 -4.68 14.26
N ARG A 84 19.73 -5.25 13.72
CA ARG A 84 20.88 -4.47 13.25
C ARG A 84 20.52 -3.74 11.95
N LEU A 85 20.91 -2.49 11.83
CA LEU A 85 20.70 -1.68 10.62
C LEU A 85 21.37 -2.29 9.38
N SER A 86 22.49 -2.99 9.54
CA SER A 86 23.13 -3.72 8.44
C SER A 86 22.26 -4.82 7.83
N VAL A 87 21.41 -5.46 8.65
CA VAL A 87 20.44 -6.46 8.16
C VAL A 87 19.37 -5.77 7.32
N LEU A 88 18.78 -4.68 7.84
CA LEU A 88 17.78 -3.91 7.09
C LEU A 88 18.34 -3.35 5.79
N GLN A 89 19.61 -2.91 5.78
CA GLN A 89 20.27 -2.44 4.57
C GLN A 89 20.35 -3.53 3.51
N SER A 90 20.79 -4.74 3.89
CA SER A 90 20.91 -5.87 2.97
C SER A 90 19.54 -6.28 2.39
N GLU A 91 18.51 -6.33 3.23
CA GLU A 91 17.17 -6.70 2.82
C GLU A 91 16.52 -5.64 1.90
N LEU A 92 16.70 -4.34 2.21
CA LEU A 92 16.22 -3.26 1.33
C LEU A 92 16.92 -3.29 -0.03
N GLN A 93 18.23 -3.58 -0.06
CA GLN A 93 18.98 -3.72 -1.32
C GLN A 93 18.47 -4.93 -2.14
N GLU A 94 18.19 -6.05 -1.48
CA GLU A 94 17.66 -7.23 -2.16
C GLU A 94 16.23 -6.99 -2.68
N THR A 95 15.36 -6.43 -1.85
CA THR A 95 14.00 -6.06 -2.24
C THR A 95 13.99 -5.09 -3.43
N ALA A 96 14.84 -4.06 -3.36
CA ALA A 96 14.96 -3.10 -4.45
C ALA A 96 15.49 -3.75 -5.75
N ARG A 97 16.45 -4.67 -5.63
CA ARG A 97 16.97 -5.43 -6.78
C ARG A 97 15.91 -6.29 -7.44
N LEU A 98 15.00 -6.89 -6.65
CA LEU A 98 13.92 -7.74 -7.18
C LEU A 98 12.78 -6.93 -7.80
N LEU A 99 12.38 -5.82 -7.16
CA LEU A 99 11.21 -5.06 -7.57
C LEU A 99 11.51 -3.95 -8.59
N ALA A 100 12.74 -3.42 -8.61
CA ALA A 100 13.11 -2.25 -9.42
C ALA A 100 14.21 -2.57 -10.46
N LEU A 101 14.10 -3.72 -11.14
CA LEU A 101 15.10 -4.28 -12.07
C LEU A 101 15.62 -3.31 -13.13
N SER A 102 14.79 -2.38 -13.61
CA SER A 102 15.14 -1.43 -14.68
C SER A 102 15.51 -0.03 -14.17
N LYS A 103 15.57 0.17 -12.84
CA LYS A 103 15.78 1.49 -12.22
C LYS A 103 17.14 1.57 -11.55
N LYS A 104 17.69 2.79 -11.46
CA LYS A 104 18.85 3.05 -10.59
C LYS A 104 18.35 3.20 -9.16
N VAL A 105 18.82 2.34 -8.26
CA VAL A 105 18.43 2.39 -6.86
C VAL A 105 19.62 2.74 -6.01
N SER A 106 19.45 3.72 -5.10
CA SER A 106 20.38 4.05 -4.02
C SER A 106 19.74 3.69 -2.68
N VAL A 107 20.49 3.01 -1.80
CA VAL A 107 20.04 2.64 -0.46
C VAL A 107 21.03 3.21 0.55
N LEU A 108 20.58 4.16 1.37
CA LEU A 108 21.36 4.81 2.39
C LEU A 108 20.79 4.47 3.77
N VAL A 109 21.59 3.80 4.58
CA VAL A 109 21.27 3.41 5.95
C VAL A 109 22.43 3.84 6.84
N PRO A 110 22.18 4.36 8.07
CA PRO A 110 23.25 4.72 9.00
C PRO A 110 24.20 3.54 9.25
N SER A 111 25.51 3.83 9.30
CA SER A 111 26.52 2.81 9.55
C SER A 111 26.49 2.40 11.02
N GLY A 112 26.13 1.15 11.27
CA GLY A 112 26.08 0.58 12.63
C GLY A 112 24.83 0.97 13.43
N GLY A 113 24.62 0.27 14.54
CA GLY A 113 23.47 0.44 15.42
C GLY A 113 22.38 -0.58 15.23
N THR A 114 21.40 -0.52 16.12
CA THR A 114 20.21 -1.38 16.16
C THR A 114 18.97 -0.52 16.28
N VAL A 115 17.81 -1.10 15.91
CA VAL A 115 16.49 -0.50 16.06
C VAL A 115 15.53 -1.55 16.58
N CYS A 116 14.58 -1.14 17.41
CA CYS A 116 13.56 -2.03 17.96
C CYS A 116 12.27 -1.89 17.15
N ILE A 117 12.00 -2.81 16.24
CA ILE A 117 10.82 -2.80 15.35
C ILE A 117 10.29 -4.22 15.12
N ASP A 118 9.05 -4.33 14.66
CA ASP A 118 8.55 -5.59 14.09
C ASP A 118 9.10 -5.73 12.67
N HIS A 119 10.06 -6.63 12.53
CA HIS A 119 10.81 -6.86 11.30
C HIS A 119 9.91 -7.23 10.10
N GLY A 120 8.97 -8.16 10.31
CA GLY A 120 8.08 -8.61 9.24
C GLY A 120 7.15 -7.50 8.75
N LEU A 121 6.61 -6.70 9.68
CA LEU A 121 5.75 -5.58 9.33
C LEU A 121 6.54 -4.45 8.64
N PHE A 122 7.77 -4.19 9.10
CA PHE A 122 8.66 -3.23 8.43
C PHE A 122 8.96 -3.65 6.98
N LEU A 123 9.31 -4.91 6.75
CA LEU A 123 9.58 -5.41 5.39
C LEU A 123 8.33 -5.30 4.49
N THR A 124 7.16 -5.62 5.01
CA THR A 124 5.90 -5.45 4.26
C THR A 124 5.69 -3.98 3.83
N VAL A 125 5.97 -3.02 4.73
CA VAL A 125 5.90 -1.59 4.38
C VAL A 125 6.95 -1.24 3.31
N ALA A 126 8.19 -1.71 3.48
CA ALA A 126 9.27 -1.46 2.53
C ALA A 126 8.95 -2.01 1.13
N GLU A 127 8.48 -3.25 1.04
CA GLU A 127 8.07 -3.89 -0.22
C GLU A 127 6.96 -3.11 -0.92
N ASN A 128 5.93 -2.69 -0.19
CA ASN A 128 4.83 -1.89 -0.73
C ASN A 128 5.30 -0.54 -1.29
N LEU A 129 6.15 0.16 -0.54
CA LEU A 129 6.62 1.48 -0.93
C LEU A 129 7.65 1.41 -2.07
N ILE A 130 8.59 0.43 -2.04
CA ILE A 130 9.56 0.19 -3.11
C ILE A 130 8.84 -0.25 -4.39
N GLY A 131 7.87 -1.18 -4.27
CA GLY A 131 7.06 -1.62 -5.41
C GLY A 131 6.26 -0.48 -6.05
N ASN A 132 5.73 0.44 -5.23
CA ASN A 132 5.06 1.63 -5.73
C ASN A 132 6.04 2.56 -6.46
N ALA A 133 7.19 2.89 -5.86
CA ALA A 133 8.24 3.68 -6.48
C ALA A 133 8.74 3.03 -7.78
N ALA A 134 9.00 1.73 -7.81
CA ALA A 134 9.44 0.99 -8.98
C ALA A 134 8.48 1.10 -10.18
N ARG A 135 7.17 1.17 -9.88
CA ARG A 135 6.13 1.28 -10.90
C ARG A 135 6.04 2.69 -11.50
N PHE A 136 6.24 3.72 -10.70
CA PHE A 136 6.01 5.10 -11.12
C PHE A 136 7.28 5.88 -11.42
N ALA A 137 8.45 5.44 -10.93
CA ALA A 137 9.74 6.04 -11.27
C ALA A 137 9.98 6.06 -12.77
N GLU A 138 10.59 7.13 -13.26
CA GLU A 138 11.13 7.16 -14.62
C GLU A 138 12.47 6.40 -14.71
N LYS A 139 13.43 6.73 -13.86
CA LYS A 139 14.81 6.21 -13.92
C LYS A 139 15.40 5.85 -12.57
N ALA A 140 15.05 6.55 -11.50
CA ALA A 140 15.78 6.48 -10.23
C ALA A 140 14.87 6.38 -9.00
N ILE A 141 15.34 5.64 -8.00
CA ILE A 141 14.70 5.47 -6.70
C ILE A 141 15.75 5.66 -5.62
N SER A 142 15.43 6.46 -4.61
CA SER A 142 16.26 6.66 -3.42
C SER A 142 15.55 6.10 -2.19
N ILE A 143 16.26 5.28 -1.42
CA ILE A 143 15.76 4.64 -0.20
C ILE A 143 16.66 5.08 0.95
N HIS A 144 16.10 5.75 1.94
CA HIS A 144 16.86 6.29 3.07
C HIS A 144 16.26 5.82 4.39
N ILE A 145 17.09 5.30 5.29
CA ILE A 145 16.74 5.14 6.70
C ILE A 145 17.40 6.26 7.49
N THR A 146 16.65 6.90 8.36
CA THR A 146 17.18 7.84 9.37
C THR A 146 16.67 7.46 10.76
N LEU A 147 17.51 7.68 11.77
CA LEU A 147 17.16 7.50 13.17
C LEU A 147 17.15 8.86 13.84
N GLN A 148 16.08 9.20 14.52
CA GLN A 148 15.96 10.42 15.31
C GLN A 148 15.26 10.11 16.64
N ASN A 149 15.95 10.37 17.75
CA ASN A 149 15.47 9.99 19.07
C ASN A 149 15.08 8.49 19.08
N ASP A 150 13.89 8.15 19.54
CA ASP A 150 13.39 6.76 19.58
C ASP A 150 12.57 6.37 18.34
N SER A 151 12.73 7.07 17.21
CA SER A 151 12.00 6.81 15.98
C SER A 151 12.92 6.44 14.81
N MET A 152 12.47 5.50 14.00
CA MET A 152 13.07 5.17 12.72
C MET A 152 12.18 5.67 11.59
N THR A 153 12.79 6.30 10.60
CA THR A 153 12.11 6.76 9.40
C THR A 153 12.67 6.04 8.18
N LEU A 154 11.79 5.43 7.39
CA LEU A 154 12.07 4.92 6.05
C LEU A 154 11.49 5.91 5.04
N ASN A 155 12.34 6.58 4.28
CA ASN A 155 11.94 7.47 3.19
C ASN A 155 12.28 6.84 1.85
N ILE A 156 11.30 6.79 0.95
CA ILE A 156 11.45 6.28 -0.42
C ILE A 156 10.99 7.37 -1.38
N GLU A 157 11.89 7.72 -2.28
CA GLU A 157 11.68 8.77 -3.28
C GLU A 157 11.89 8.21 -4.68
N ASP A 158 11.09 8.68 -5.62
CA ASP A 158 11.23 8.38 -7.04
C ASP A 158 11.24 9.66 -7.88
N ASP A 159 11.65 9.55 -9.12
CA ASP A 159 11.71 10.64 -10.11
C ASP A 159 10.52 10.63 -11.09
N GLY A 160 9.40 10.04 -10.69
CA GLY A 160 8.19 9.94 -11.53
C GLY A 160 7.29 11.17 -11.46
N ALA A 161 6.02 10.98 -11.81
CA ALA A 161 5.03 12.06 -11.88
C ALA A 161 4.59 12.61 -10.50
N GLY A 162 4.93 11.93 -9.40
CA GLY A 162 4.47 12.27 -8.06
C GLY A 162 3.07 11.76 -7.72
N TYR A 163 2.65 12.01 -6.48
CA TYR A 163 1.32 11.66 -6.01
C TYR A 163 0.28 12.71 -6.39
N PRO A 164 -0.97 12.31 -6.75
CA PRO A 164 -2.07 13.24 -6.92
C PRO A 164 -2.35 14.04 -5.65
N LEU A 165 -2.78 15.30 -5.80
CA LEU A 165 -3.10 16.18 -4.67
C LEU A 165 -4.19 15.58 -3.74
N SER A 166 -5.19 14.90 -4.33
CA SER A 166 -6.25 14.22 -3.58
C SER A 166 -5.70 13.15 -2.64
N LEU A 167 -4.72 12.37 -3.08
CA LEU A 167 -4.08 11.32 -2.28
C LEU A 167 -3.24 11.92 -1.13
N MET A 168 -2.55 13.03 -1.38
CA MET A 168 -1.75 13.72 -0.35
C MET A 168 -2.64 14.39 0.71
N GLN A 169 -3.81 14.92 0.33
CA GLN A 169 -4.73 15.61 1.24
C GLN A 169 -5.57 14.64 2.06
N ASN A 170 -6.09 13.57 1.43
CA ASN A 170 -7.02 12.64 2.06
C ASN A 170 -6.32 11.41 2.67
N GLY A 171 -5.03 11.23 2.35
CA GLY A 171 -4.30 10.00 2.66
C GLY A 171 -4.70 8.82 1.75
N PRO A 172 -3.99 7.70 1.85
CA PRO A 172 -4.30 6.52 1.07
C PRO A 172 -5.61 5.88 1.56
N ASN A 173 -6.59 5.79 0.67
CA ASN A 173 -7.81 5.02 0.88
C ASN A 173 -7.67 3.64 0.21
N PRO A 174 -8.34 2.61 0.74
CA PRO A 174 -8.34 1.31 0.11
C PRO A 174 -9.00 1.40 -1.28
N PHE A 175 -8.44 0.64 -2.22
CA PHE A 175 -8.92 0.54 -3.60
C PHE A 175 -8.74 1.81 -4.48
N GLU A 176 -8.15 2.87 -3.97
CA GLU A 176 -7.76 4.02 -4.80
C GLU A 176 -6.56 3.66 -5.68
N THR A 177 -6.80 3.55 -6.99
CA THR A 177 -5.74 3.38 -7.99
C THR A 177 -5.80 4.53 -8.99
N THR A 178 -4.63 5.05 -9.36
CA THR A 178 -4.51 6.11 -10.38
C THR A 178 -4.53 5.55 -11.82
N SER A 179 -4.52 4.22 -11.98
CA SER A 179 -4.51 3.57 -13.29
C SER A 179 -5.62 2.53 -13.41
N SER A 180 -6.42 2.64 -14.46
CA SER A 180 -7.53 1.73 -14.79
C SER A 180 -7.10 0.29 -15.17
N ASN A 181 -5.82 0.08 -15.46
CA ASN A 181 -5.26 -1.18 -15.97
C ASN A 181 -4.30 -1.88 -14.99
N SER A 182 -4.27 -1.53 -13.71
CA SER A 182 -3.31 -2.15 -12.79
C SER A 182 -3.91 -3.39 -12.12
N SER A 183 -3.17 -4.48 -12.18
CA SER A 183 -3.36 -5.70 -11.38
C SER A 183 -3.21 -5.46 -9.87
N HIS A 184 -2.96 -4.22 -9.45
CA HIS A 184 -2.72 -3.85 -8.06
C HIS A 184 -3.87 -2.99 -7.52
N PHE A 185 -4.50 -3.47 -6.46
CA PHE A 185 -5.77 -3.00 -5.88
C PHE A 185 -5.70 -1.69 -5.09
N GLY A 186 -4.63 -0.89 -5.18
CA GLY A 186 -4.51 0.33 -4.38
C GLY A 186 -4.42 0.09 -2.87
N MET A 187 -4.08 -1.15 -2.45
CA MET A 187 -4.02 -1.54 -1.03
C MET A 187 -2.65 -1.29 -0.40
N GLY A 188 -1.58 -1.21 -1.19
CA GLY A 188 -0.21 -1.15 -0.65
C GLY A 188 0.03 0.07 0.24
N LEU A 189 -0.33 1.27 -0.21
CA LEU A 189 -0.19 2.49 0.59
C LEU A 189 -1.13 2.49 1.81
N TYR A 190 -2.36 2.00 1.66
CA TYR A 190 -3.30 1.88 2.76
C TYR A 190 -2.79 0.90 3.83
N SER A 191 -2.33 -0.29 3.43
CA SER A 191 -1.73 -1.27 4.34
C SER A 191 -0.50 -0.70 5.03
N SER A 192 0.37 0.00 4.31
CA SER A 192 1.55 0.66 4.87
C SER A 192 1.17 1.70 5.92
N ARG A 193 0.11 2.49 5.70
CA ARG A 193 -0.42 3.43 6.69
C ARG A 193 -0.81 2.72 7.98
N ILE A 194 -1.64 1.67 7.88
CA ILE A 194 -2.09 0.89 9.07
C ILE A 194 -0.88 0.30 9.82
N LEU A 195 0.09 -0.27 9.09
CA LEU A 195 1.26 -0.88 9.71
C LEU A 195 2.15 0.16 10.42
N CYS A 196 2.33 1.33 9.85
CA CYS A 196 3.03 2.45 10.52
C CYS A 196 2.27 2.91 11.78
N GLU A 197 0.94 3.08 11.70
CA GLU A 197 0.10 3.47 12.84
C GLU A 197 0.14 2.44 13.98
N LYS A 198 0.20 1.14 13.65
CA LYS A 198 0.37 0.06 14.64
C LYS A 198 1.73 0.10 15.35
N HIS A 199 2.78 0.59 14.69
CA HIS A 199 4.08 0.86 15.30
C HIS A 199 4.12 2.20 16.09
N GLY A 200 2.98 2.85 16.30
CA GLY A 200 2.92 4.15 16.96
C GLY A 200 3.36 5.33 16.06
N GLY A 201 3.69 5.06 14.80
CA GLY A 201 4.15 6.03 13.82
C GLY A 201 3.07 6.46 12.82
N ARG A 202 3.49 6.79 11.60
CA ARG A 202 2.58 7.22 10.52
C ARG A 202 3.23 7.10 9.15
N LEU A 203 2.42 7.09 8.10
CA LEU A 203 2.83 7.25 6.71
C LEU A 203 2.54 8.68 6.23
N ILE A 204 3.54 9.33 5.63
CA ILE A 204 3.42 10.66 5.03
C ILE A 204 3.72 10.53 3.54
N LEU A 205 2.82 11.06 2.70
CA LEU A 205 3.01 11.11 1.25
C LEU A 205 3.23 12.56 0.83
N GLY A 206 4.16 12.77 -0.07
CA GLY A 206 4.52 14.08 -0.58
C GLY A 206 5.11 14.03 -1.98
N ASN A 207 5.35 15.17 -2.56
CA ASN A 207 6.05 15.32 -3.83
C ASN A 207 7.30 16.17 -3.64
N GLN A 208 8.35 15.83 -4.38
CA GLN A 208 9.61 16.57 -4.35
C GLN A 208 9.49 17.87 -5.16
N ALA A 209 10.23 18.90 -4.78
CA ALA A 209 10.24 20.19 -5.47
C ALA A 209 10.70 20.10 -6.94
N GLY A 210 11.52 19.11 -7.25
CA GLY A 210 12.05 18.84 -8.60
C GLY A 210 11.20 17.85 -9.43
N GLY A 211 10.05 17.43 -8.94
CA GLY A 211 9.25 16.34 -9.48
C GLY A 211 9.56 15.00 -8.82
N GLY A 212 8.61 14.08 -8.87
CA GLY A 212 8.70 12.77 -8.24
C GLY A 212 7.95 12.65 -6.91
N ALA A 213 7.68 11.42 -6.51
CA ALA A 213 6.99 11.11 -5.27
C ALA A 213 7.96 10.91 -4.10
N SER A 214 7.46 11.14 -2.90
CA SER A 214 8.16 10.83 -1.64
C SER A 214 7.18 10.17 -0.68
N ALA A 215 7.52 8.96 -0.20
CA ALA A 215 6.77 8.24 0.81
C ALA A 215 7.65 8.06 2.05
N THR A 216 7.19 8.59 3.19
CA THR A 216 7.91 8.56 4.46
C THR A 216 7.14 7.74 5.47
N ALA A 217 7.66 6.56 5.84
CA ALA A 217 7.13 5.70 6.88
C ALA A 217 7.91 5.91 8.18
N ILE A 218 7.20 6.21 9.26
CA ILE A 218 7.75 6.46 10.60
C ILE A 218 7.34 5.33 11.52
N PHE A 219 8.30 4.82 12.32
CA PHE A 219 8.14 3.74 13.29
C PHE A 219 8.67 4.22 14.65
N HIS A 220 7.91 3.91 15.73
CA HIS A 220 8.29 4.19 17.13
C HIS A 220 8.40 2.92 17.94
#